data_939adaec0e2661bb00649229a448481b
#
_entry.id   939adaec0e2661bb00649229a448481b
#
_cell.length_a   1.000
_cell.length_b   1.000
_cell.length_c   1.000
_cell.angle_alpha   90.00
_cell.angle_beta   90.00
_cell.angle_gamma   90.00
#
_symmetry.space_group_name_H-M   'P 1'
#
loop_
_entity.id
_entity.type
_entity.pdbx_description
1 polymer ?
#
loop_
_entity_poly.entity_id
_entity_poly.type
_entity_poly.pdbx_seq_one_letter_code
_entity_poly.pdbx_strand_id
1 'polypeptide(L)'
;FKKVLKHYKFDDKDAHFLEGIKELTRTYSKELLKKFYEFIFEFDHARMFLHNKEILIRHEKGIENWYLSLFCGQYDKSYFEKLHMISEIHVRIGLPAHYVNTAFSFVRGFVKDILIKEKKYEVLSSWDKIIDVNLDILTIAYREEEQTKLVDEIVFLKNVVENENIEPYVQPIFDVKTLKVQKYECLMRLKDTKENKMKSVFPYLQTAKKI
;
A
#
# COMPACT_ATOMS: atom_id res chain seq x y z
N PHE A 1 -1.45 -16.75 10.20
CA PHE A 1 -2.76 -16.12 10.43
C PHE A 1 -3.25 -16.30 11.88
N LYS A 2 -3.23 -17.51 12.46
CA LYS A 2 -3.68 -17.76 13.85
C LYS A 2 -3.02 -16.82 14.89
N LYS A 3 -1.72 -16.49 14.69
CA LYS A 3 -1.00 -15.57 15.57
C LYS A 3 -1.56 -14.14 15.46
N VAL A 4 -1.91 -13.69 14.27
CA VAL A 4 -2.50 -12.37 14.04
C VAL A 4 -3.86 -12.27 14.73
N LEU A 5 -4.78 -13.21 14.47
CA LEU A 5 -6.09 -13.24 15.15
C LEU A 5 -5.95 -13.21 16.68
N LYS A 6 -4.99 -13.97 17.23
CA LYS A 6 -4.73 -13.98 18.68
C LYS A 6 -4.26 -12.60 19.19
N HIS A 7 -3.43 -11.89 18.45
CA HIS A 7 -2.97 -10.55 18.83
C HIS A 7 -4.11 -9.56 18.93
N TYR A 8 -5.10 -9.64 18.02
CA TYR A 8 -6.29 -8.81 18.04
C TYR A 8 -7.40 -9.35 18.95
N LYS A 9 -7.14 -10.46 19.68
CA LYS A 9 -8.15 -11.14 20.52
C LYS A 9 -9.43 -11.42 19.72
N PHE A 10 -9.27 -11.79 18.45
CA PHE A 10 -10.35 -12.19 17.57
C PHE A 10 -10.60 -13.69 17.74
N ASP A 11 -11.83 -14.07 18.10
CA ASP A 11 -12.22 -15.44 18.40
C ASP A 11 -13.48 -15.88 17.63
N ASP A 12 -13.95 -17.09 17.90
CA ASP A 12 -15.13 -17.67 17.24
C ASP A 12 -16.41 -16.87 17.53
N LYS A 13 -16.49 -16.19 18.68
CA LYS A 13 -17.61 -15.32 19.01
C LYS A 13 -17.65 -14.08 18.11
N ASP A 14 -16.48 -13.48 17.85
CA ASP A 14 -16.35 -12.37 16.91
C ASP A 14 -16.76 -12.79 15.50
N ALA A 15 -16.30 -13.97 15.06
CA ALA A 15 -16.65 -14.56 13.76
C ALA A 15 -18.17 -14.77 13.62
N HIS A 16 -18.79 -15.31 14.65
CA HIS A 16 -20.25 -15.54 14.68
C HIS A 16 -21.05 -14.23 14.64
N PHE A 17 -20.64 -13.20 15.37
CA PHE A 17 -21.28 -11.89 15.33
C PHE A 17 -21.23 -11.27 13.94
N LEU A 18 -20.07 -11.33 13.27
CA LEU A 18 -19.92 -10.80 11.92
C LEU A 18 -20.74 -11.61 10.90
N GLU A 19 -20.74 -12.94 10.99
CA GLU A 19 -21.56 -13.79 10.12
C GLU A 19 -23.07 -13.50 10.29
N GLY A 20 -23.50 -13.26 11.52
CA GLY A 20 -24.90 -12.96 11.84
C GLY A 20 -25.46 -11.70 11.20
N ILE A 21 -24.59 -10.79 10.74
CA ILE A 21 -25.00 -9.56 10.03
C ILE A 21 -24.69 -9.58 8.53
N LYS A 22 -24.27 -10.70 7.98
CA LYS A 22 -23.86 -10.85 6.57
C LYS A 22 -24.95 -10.39 5.59
N GLU A 23 -26.18 -10.81 5.78
CA GLU A 23 -27.26 -10.43 4.88
C GLU A 23 -27.61 -8.93 5.03
N LEU A 24 -27.58 -8.40 6.24
CA LEU A 24 -27.74 -6.98 6.48
C LEU A 24 -26.69 -6.18 5.71
N THR A 25 -25.40 -6.49 5.87
CA THR A 25 -24.32 -5.77 5.21
C THR A 25 -24.35 -5.91 3.68
N ARG A 26 -24.83 -7.04 3.17
CA ARG A 26 -25.04 -7.25 1.73
C ARG A 26 -26.06 -6.27 1.16
N THR A 27 -27.12 -5.92 1.88
CA THR A 27 -28.11 -4.94 1.39
C THR A 27 -27.51 -3.55 1.19
N TYR A 28 -26.45 -3.23 1.93
CA TYR A 28 -25.74 -1.95 1.85
C TYR A 28 -24.54 -1.94 0.87
N SER A 29 -24.19 -3.06 0.20
CA SER A 29 -23.01 -3.15 -0.65
C SER A 29 -23.01 -2.12 -1.78
N LYS A 30 -24.15 -1.91 -2.44
CA LYS A 30 -24.27 -0.92 -3.52
C LYS A 30 -24.11 0.52 -3.02
N GLU A 31 -24.66 0.82 -1.85
CA GLU A 31 -24.52 2.13 -1.23
C GLU A 31 -23.07 2.38 -0.81
N LEU A 32 -22.42 1.37 -0.22
CA LEU A 32 -20.99 1.42 0.09
C LEU A 32 -20.18 1.75 -1.16
N LEU A 33 -20.33 0.98 -2.24
CA LEU A 33 -19.56 1.18 -3.47
C LEU A 33 -19.74 2.59 -4.00
N LYS A 34 -20.98 3.07 -4.11
CA LYS A 34 -21.26 4.42 -4.57
C LYS A 34 -20.51 5.47 -3.74
N LYS A 35 -20.68 5.45 -2.41
CA LYS A 35 -20.06 6.42 -1.50
C LYS A 35 -18.54 6.26 -1.45
N PHE A 36 -18.03 5.03 -1.57
CA PHE A 36 -16.60 4.75 -1.61
C PHE A 36 -15.94 5.40 -2.83
N TYR A 37 -16.55 5.29 -4.02
CA TYR A 37 -16.01 5.92 -5.22
C TYR A 37 -16.17 7.44 -5.21
N GLU A 38 -17.26 7.97 -4.67
CA GLU A 38 -17.41 9.40 -4.43
C GLU A 38 -16.23 9.90 -3.56
N PHE A 39 -15.92 9.19 -2.46
CA PHE A 39 -14.85 9.53 -1.54
C PHE A 39 -13.45 9.40 -2.17
N ILE A 40 -13.10 8.27 -2.79
CA ILE A 40 -11.74 8.09 -3.32
C ILE A 40 -11.43 9.00 -4.51
N PHE A 41 -12.43 9.41 -5.29
CA PHE A 41 -12.23 10.34 -6.39
C PHE A 41 -12.05 11.81 -5.96
N GLU A 42 -12.16 12.11 -4.67
CA GLU A 42 -11.69 13.38 -4.10
C GLU A 42 -10.16 13.48 -4.08
N PHE A 43 -9.45 12.34 -4.16
CA PHE A 43 -7.99 12.31 -4.21
C PHE A 43 -7.47 12.40 -5.65
N ASP A 44 -6.62 13.38 -5.93
CA ASP A 44 -6.08 13.65 -7.27
C ASP A 44 -5.42 12.41 -7.92
N HIS A 45 -4.71 11.61 -7.13
CA HIS A 45 -4.02 10.42 -7.64
C HIS A 45 -4.92 9.20 -7.87
N ALA A 46 -6.12 9.14 -7.28
CA ALA A 46 -7.01 7.97 -7.46
C ALA A 46 -7.37 7.74 -8.93
N ARG A 47 -7.55 8.85 -9.68
CA ARG A 47 -7.85 8.81 -11.12
C ARG A 47 -6.70 8.22 -11.95
N MET A 48 -5.46 8.31 -11.48
CA MET A 48 -4.30 7.73 -12.17
C MET A 48 -4.32 6.20 -12.10
N PHE A 49 -4.78 5.63 -10.99
CA PHE A 49 -4.89 4.18 -10.80
C PHE A 49 -6.15 3.59 -11.45
N LEU A 50 -7.25 4.37 -11.49
CA LEU A 50 -8.56 3.97 -11.98
C LEU A 50 -8.92 4.70 -13.29
N HIS A 51 -7.95 4.75 -14.21
CA HIS A 51 -7.99 5.61 -15.40
C HIS A 51 -8.88 5.10 -16.54
N ASN A 52 -9.30 3.84 -16.53
CA ASN A 52 -10.18 3.30 -17.55
C ASN A 52 -11.36 2.50 -16.97
N LYS A 53 -12.40 2.32 -17.80
CA LYS A 53 -13.65 1.68 -17.40
C LYS A 53 -13.49 0.21 -17.01
N GLU A 54 -12.61 -0.52 -17.66
CA GLU A 54 -12.40 -1.94 -17.37
C GLU A 54 -11.70 -2.15 -16.03
N ILE A 55 -10.70 -1.31 -15.73
CA ILE A 55 -10.01 -1.30 -14.43
C ILE A 55 -11.01 -0.95 -13.34
N LEU A 56 -11.84 0.07 -13.57
CA LEU A 56 -12.83 0.51 -12.59
C LEU A 56 -13.84 -0.61 -12.27
N ILE A 57 -14.42 -1.26 -13.27
CA ILE A 57 -15.38 -2.36 -13.08
C ILE A 57 -14.73 -3.53 -12.32
N ARG A 58 -13.49 -3.89 -12.67
CA ARG A 58 -12.76 -4.96 -11.99
C ARG A 58 -12.44 -4.60 -10.54
N HIS A 59 -12.05 -3.36 -10.29
CA HIS A 59 -11.77 -2.85 -8.94
C HIS A 59 -13.04 -2.80 -8.10
N GLU A 60 -14.16 -2.33 -8.67
CA GLU A 60 -15.48 -2.30 -8.02
C GLU A 60 -15.89 -3.70 -7.55
N LYS A 61 -15.79 -4.70 -8.43
CA LYS A 61 -16.03 -6.10 -8.08
C LYS A 61 -15.07 -6.61 -7.01
N GLY A 62 -13.81 -6.19 -7.05
CA GLY A 62 -12.81 -6.52 -6.04
C GLY A 62 -13.17 -5.97 -4.66
N ILE A 63 -13.54 -4.70 -4.58
CA ILE A 63 -13.98 -4.03 -3.34
C ILE A 63 -15.24 -4.68 -2.79
N GLU A 64 -16.23 -4.98 -3.64
CA GLU A 64 -17.46 -5.67 -3.21
C GLU A 64 -17.14 -7.05 -2.61
N ASN A 65 -16.34 -7.85 -3.30
CA ASN A 65 -15.95 -9.17 -2.85
C ASN A 65 -15.19 -9.12 -1.52
N TRP A 66 -14.24 -8.19 -1.39
CA TRP A 66 -13.52 -7.97 -0.15
C TRP A 66 -14.46 -7.54 0.98
N TYR A 67 -15.31 -6.56 0.74
CA TYR A 67 -16.30 -6.09 1.73
C TYR A 67 -17.19 -7.23 2.24
N LEU A 68 -17.76 -8.02 1.34
CA LEU A 68 -18.60 -9.16 1.72
C LEU A 68 -17.81 -10.25 2.45
N SER A 69 -16.53 -10.40 2.16
CA SER A 69 -15.67 -11.36 2.84
C SER A 69 -15.41 -11.02 4.31
N LEU A 70 -15.54 -9.75 4.70
CA LEU A 70 -15.39 -9.31 6.09
C LEU A 70 -16.46 -9.93 7.02
N PHE A 71 -17.54 -10.46 6.45
CA PHE A 71 -18.69 -11.06 7.15
C PHE A 71 -18.86 -12.55 6.82
N CYS A 72 -17.77 -13.22 6.41
CA CYS A 72 -17.87 -14.62 5.98
C CYS A 72 -18.00 -15.65 7.11
N GLY A 73 -17.68 -15.27 8.35
CA GLY A 73 -17.69 -16.17 9.51
C GLY A 73 -16.49 -17.14 9.56
N GLN A 74 -15.70 -17.24 8.49
CA GLN A 74 -14.56 -18.14 8.40
C GLN A 74 -13.30 -17.37 8.00
N TYR A 75 -12.39 -17.20 8.97
CA TYR A 75 -11.15 -16.45 8.80
C TYR A 75 -9.96 -17.41 8.85
N ASP A 76 -9.94 -18.30 7.86
CA ASP A 76 -8.96 -19.37 7.71
C ASP A 76 -7.75 -18.95 6.84
N LYS A 77 -6.87 -19.91 6.54
CA LYS A 77 -5.70 -19.70 5.71
C LYS A 77 -6.06 -19.10 4.33
N SER A 78 -7.13 -19.59 3.71
CA SER A 78 -7.58 -19.11 2.39
C SER A 78 -8.01 -17.64 2.44
N TYR A 79 -8.68 -17.22 3.52
CA TYR A 79 -9.02 -15.81 3.74
C TYR A 79 -7.78 -14.91 3.77
N PHE A 80 -6.75 -15.31 4.53
CA PHE A 80 -5.51 -14.54 4.67
C PHE A 80 -4.67 -14.54 3.38
N GLU A 81 -4.62 -15.63 2.63
CA GLU A 81 -3.95 -15.70 1.34
C GLU A 81 -4.57 -14.72 0.31
N LYS A 82 -5.90 -14.58 0.30
CA LYS A 82 -6.59 -13.58 -0.53
C LYS A 82 -6.23 -12.16 -0.13
N LEU A 83 -6.18 -11.86 1.16
CA LEU A 83 -5.76 -10.54 1.64
C LEU A 83 -4.31 -10.23 1.24
N HIS A 84 -3.44 -11.21 1.35
CA HIS A 84 -2.04 -11.05 0.96
C HIS A 84 -1.90 -10.75 -0.54
N MET A 85 -2.63 -11.47 -1.40
CA MET A 85 -2.67 -11.16 -2.83
C MET A 85 -3.17 -9.74 -3.13
N ILE A 86 -4.20 -9.26 -2.41
CA ILE A 86 -4.70 -7.89 -2.55
C ILE A 86 -3.59 -6.90 -2.18
N SER A 87 -2.89 -7.15 -1.08
CA SER A 87 -1.79 -6.35 -0.59
C SER A 87 -0.64 -6.25 -1.61
N GLU A 88 -0.20 -7.38 -2.17
CA GLU A 88 0.83 -7.43 -3.22
C GLU A 88 0.43 -6.65 -4.48
N ILE A 89 -0.85 -6.68 -4.86
CA ILE A 89 -1.35 -5.89 -5.99
C ILE A 89 -1.20 -4.39 -5.70
N HIS A 90 -1.58 -3.91 -4.53
CA HIS A 90 -1.47 -2.51 -4.15
C HIS A 90 -0.01 -2.02 -4.15
N VAL A 91 0.89 -2.82 -3.57
CA VAL A 91 2.34 -2.54 -3.57
C VAL A 91 2.89 -2.51 -4.99
N ARG A 92 2.56 -3.51 -5.82
CA ARG A 92 3.05 -3.64 -7.20
C ARG A 92 2.64 -2.47 -8.10
N ILE A 93 1.42 -1.94 -7.93
CA ILE A 93 0.97 -0.76 -8.69
C ILE A 93 1.51 0.55 -8.11
N GLY A 94 2.26 0.50 -7.01
CA GLY A 94 2.81 1.68 -6.36
C GLY A 94 1.77 2.55 -5.65
N LEU A 95 0.63 1.97 -5.23
CA LEU A 95 -0.38 2.71 -4.47
C LEU A 95 0.19 3.10 -3.11
N PRO A 96 0.24 4.39 -2.73
CA PRO A 96 0.74 4.78 -1.42
C PRO A 96 -0.10 4.22 -0.26
N ALA A 97 0.55 3.72 0.79
CA ALA A 97 -0.12 3.07 1.93
C ALA A 97 -1.18 3.96 2.61
N HIS A 98 -0.99 5.29 2.61
CA HIS A 98 -1.98 6.20 3.22
C HIS A 98 -3.35 6.18 2.51
N TYR A 99 -3.42 5.90 1.19
CA TYR A 99 -4.70 5.72 0.50
C TYR A 99 -5.44 4.48 0.97
N VAL A 100 -4.70 3.39 1.23
CA VAL A 100 -5.27 2.18 1.82
C VAL A 100 -5.82 2.48 3.22
N ASN A 101 -5.03 3.15 4.07
CA ASN A 101 -5.44 3.51 5.42
C ASN A 101 -6.70 4.39 5.42
N THR A 102 -6.78 5.35 4.50
CA THR A 102 -7.94 6.25 4.37
C THR A 102 -9.18 5.50 3.88
N ALA A 103 -9.02 4.59 2.92
CA ALA A 103 -10.10 3.73 2.45
C ALA A 103 -10.65 2.83 3.56
N PHE A 104 -9.76 2.24 4.37
CA PHE A 104 -10.16 1.46 5.55
C PHE A 104 -10.90 2.30 6.60
N SER A 105 -10.44 3.53 6.84
CA SER A 105 -11.13 4.47 7.74
C SER A 105 -12.54 4.77 7.26
N PHE A 106 -12.71 5.01 5.95
CA PHE A 106 -14.01 5.23 5.34
C PHE A 106 -14.95 4.02 5.52
N VAL A 107 -14.48 2.81 5.15
CA VAL A 107 -15.30 1.60 5.25
C VAL A 107 -15.64 1.29 6.71
N ARG A 108 -14.69 1.52 7.64
CA ARG A 108 -14.94 1.38 9.09
C ARG A 108 -16.08 2.27 9.55
N GLY A 109 -16.04 3.56 9.20
CA GLY A 109 -17.09 4.52 9.56
C GLY A 109 -18.43 4.14 8.96
N PHE A 110 -18.47 3.84 7.66
CA PHE A 110 -19.69 3.46 6.95
C PHE A 110 -20.43 2.27 7.61
N VAL A 111 -19.68 1.21 7.96
CA VAL A 111 -20.30 0.04 8.61
C VAL A 111 -20.71 0.34 10.04
N LYS A 112 -19.93 1.13 10.79
CA LYS A 112 -20.32 1.57 12.15
C LYS A 112 -21.65 2.32 12.13
N ASP A 113 -21.84 3.21 11.18
CA ASP A 113 -23.10 3.97 11.04
C ASP A 113 -24.28 3.02 10.78
N ILE A 114 -24.10 1.99 9.94
CA ILE A 114 -25.11 0.94 9.73
C ILE A 114 -25.40 0.19 11.02
N LEU A 115 -24.37 -0.27 11.74
CA LEU A 115 -24.53 -1.03 12.97
C LEU A 115 -25.27 -0.23 14.04
N ILE A 116 -24.99 1.07 14.15
CA ILE A 116 -25.68 1.97 15.08
C ILE A 116 -27.14 2.16 14.66
N LYS A 117 -27.39 2.44 13.37
CA LYS A 117 -28.73 2.61 12.80
C LYS A 117 -29.60 1.39 13.02
N GLU A 118 -29.05 0.20 12.80
CA GLU A 118 -29.73 -1.09 12.91
C GLU A 118 -29.68 -1.67 14.35
N LYS A 119 -29.15 -0.89 15.32
CA LYS A 119 -29.04 -1.26 16.74
C LYS A 119 -28.26 -2.55 17.00
N LYS A 120 -27.22 -2.83 16.18
CA LYS A 120 -26.33 -3.99 16.26
C LYS A 120 -25.08 -3.67 17.09
N TYR A 121 -25.24 -3.10 18.26
CA TYR A 121 -24.13 -2.60 19.10
C TYR A 121 -23.18 -3.70 19.53
N GLU A 122 -23.68 -4.92 19.71
CA GLU A 122 -22.90 -6.10 20.10
C GLU A 122 -21.83 -6.50 19.08
N VAL A 123 -21.98 -6.06 17.81
CA VAL A 123 -21.07 -6.38 16.70
C VAL A 123 -19.93 -5.37 16.59
N LEU A 124 -20.06 -4.17 17.17
CA LEU A 124 -19.10 -3.07 16.98
C LEU A 124 -17.66 -3.46 17.31
N SER A 125 -17.47 -4.17 18.43
CA SER A 125 -16.11 -4.61 18.83
C SER A 125 -15.52 -5.61 17.85
N SER A 126 -16.31 -6.58 17.40
CA SER A 126 -15.89 -7.59 16.42
C SER A 126 -15.58 -6.97 15.06
N TRP A 127 -16.36 -5.94 14.68
CA TRP A 127 -16.13 -5.15 13.48
C TRP A 127 -14.79 -4.40 13.53
N ASP A 128 -14.49 -3.72 14.63
CA ASP A 128 -13.21 -3.03 14.77
C ASP A 128 -12.04 -4.01 14.68
N LYS A 129 -12.11 -5.16 15.35
CA LYS A 129 -11.07 -6.18 15.31
C LYS A 129 -10.81 -6.71 13.90
N ILE A 130 -11.86 -7.05 13.12
CA ILE A 130 -11.64 -7.61 11.78
C ILE A 130 -11.09 -6.57 10.80
N ILE A 131 -11.50 -5.32 10.91
CA ILE A 131 -10.94 -4.22 10.11
C ILE A 131 -9.46 -4.01 10.44
N ASP A 132 -9.09 -4.01 11.72
CA ASP A 132 -7.69 -3.87 12.14
C ASP A 132 -6.84 -5.05 11.68
N VAL A 133 -7.34 -6.28 11.78
CA VAL A 133 -6.67 -7.48 11.24
C VAL A 133 -6.41 -7.34 9.73
N ASN A 134 -7.41 -6.90 8.97
CA ASN A 134 -7.26 -6.71 7.53
C ASN A 134 -6.25 -5.62 7.20
N LEU A 135 -6.29 -4.50 7.91
CA LEU A 135 -5.36 -3.39 7.72
C LEU A 135 -3.93 -3.81 8.06
N ASP A 136 -3.72 -4.56 9.15
CA ASP A 136 -2.40 -5.07 9.54
C ASP A 136 -1.79 -5.96 8.45
N ILE A 137 -2.58 -6.89 7.89
CA ILE A 137 -2.12 -7.76 6.81
C ILE A 137 -1.74 -6.96 5.56
N LEU A 138 -2.55 -5.97 5.18
CA LEU A 138 -2.23 -5.13 4.01
C LEU A 138 -0.97 -4.30 4.25
N THR A 139 -0.75 -3.78 5.45
CA THR A 139 0.43 -2.95 5.77
C THR A 139 1.72 -3.76 5.91
N ILE A 140 1.65 -5.05 6.23
CA ILE A 140 2.84 -5.94 6.24
C ILE A 140 3.53 -5.95 4.89
N ALA A 141 2.80 -6.11 3.78
CA ALA A 141 3.41 -6.16 2.45
C ALA A 141 4.12 -4.85 2.05
N TYR A 142 3.57 -3.70 2.46
CA TYR A 142 4.26 -2.41 2.25
C TYR A 142 5.59 -2.36 3.00
N ARG A 143 5.63 -2.83 4.23
CA ARG A 143 6.83 -2.87 5.05
C ARG A 143 7.87 -3.84 4.48
N GLU A 144 7.46 -5.00 4.02
CA GLU A 144 8.33 -6.01 3.39
C GLU A 144 8.95 -5.46 2.10
N GLU A 145 8.19 -4.75 1.29
CA GLU A 145 8.68 -4.09 0.07
C GLU A 145 9.71 -2.99 0.40
N GLU A 146 9.43 -2.14 1.40
CA GLU A 146 10.38 -1.12 1.86
C GLU A 146 11.68 -1.74 2.39
N GLN A 147 11.59 -2.83 3.14
CA GLN A 147 12.77 -3.55 3.64
C GLN A 147 13.57 -4.16 2.49
N THR A 148 12.90 -4.78 1.51
CA THR A 148 13.56 -5.36 0.34
C THR A 148 14.30 -4.29 -0.46
N LYS A 149 13.67 -3.15 -0.73
CA LYS A 149 14.32 -2.01 -1.40
C LYS A 149 15.55 -1.51 -0.65
N LEU A 150 15.45 -1.39 0.67
CA LEU A 150 16.58 -0.96 1.48
C LEU A 150 17.75 -1.95 1.42
N VAL A 151 17.47 -3.25 1.48
CA VAL A 151 18.50 -4.30 1.34
C VAL A 151 19.15 -4.24 -0.04
N ASP A 152 18.37 -4.11 -1.10
CA ASP A 152 18.87 -4.00 -2.47
C ASP A 152 19.76 -2.76 -2.66
N GLU A 153 19.37 -1.61 -2.08
CA GLU A 153 20.21 -0.41 -2.08
C GLU A 153 21.53 -0.62 -1.34
N ILE A 154 21.50 -1.27 -0.17
CA ILE A 154 22.72 -1.57 0.60
C ILE A 154 23.64 -2.49 -0.18
N VAL A 155 23.12 -3.56 -0.78
CA VAL A 155 23.88 -4.50 -1.58
C VAL A 155 24.50 -3.81 -2.80
N PHE A 156 23.71 -2.96 -3.48
CA PHE A 156 24.19 -2.16 -4.61
C PHE A 156 25.34 -1.24 -4.19
N LEU A 157 25.17 -0.45 -3.12
CA LEU A 157 26.19 0.47 -2.64
C LEU A 157 27.48 -0.25 -2.22
N LYS A 158 27.37 -1.38 -1.50
CA LYS A 158 28.55 -2.19 -1.16
C LYS A 158 29.31 -2.66 -2.41
N ASN A 159 28.57 -3.17 -3.40
CA ASN A 159 29.17 -3.60 -4.65
C ASN A 159 29.87 -2.44 -5.39
N VAL A 160 29.28 -1.26 -5.40
CA VAL A 160 29.87 -0.05 -6.00
C VAL A 160 31.18 0.31 -5.31
N VAL A 161 31.23 0.28 -3.97
CA VAL A 161 32.42 0.64 -3.20
C VAL A 161 33.50 -0.41 -3.33
N GLU A 162 33.17 -1.70 -3.18
CA GLU A 162 34.12 -2.81 -3.25
C GLU A 162 34.77 -2.96 -4.62
N ASN A 163 34.08 -2.61 -5.69
CA ASN A 163 34.60 -2.71 -7.06
C ASN A 163 35.00 -1.35 -7.67
N GLU A 164 35.09 -0.30 -6.85
CA GLU A 164 35.45 1.06 -7.29
C GLU A 164 34.60 1.57 -8.46
N ASN A 165 33.34 1.17 -8.53
CA ASN A 165 32.39 1.51 -9.58
C ASN A 165 31.82 2.94 -9.41
N ILE A 166 32.71 3.91 -9.22
CA ILE A 166 32.40 5.33 -9.02
C ILE A 166 33.12 6.11 -10.10
N GLU A 167 32.38 6.93 -10.85
CA GLU A 167 32.93 7.76 -11.92
C GLU A 167 32.64 9.24 -11.69
N PRO A 168 33.65 10.13 -11.85
CA PRO A 168 33.41 11.56 -11.83
C PRO A 168 32.90 12.02 -13.21
N TYR A 169 31.81 12.75 -13.21
CA TYR A 169 31.28 13.45 -14.37
C TYR A 169 31.45 14.95 -14.18
N VAL A 170 31.76 15.65 -15.25
CA VAL A 170 31.99 17.11 -15.24
C VAL A 170 30.92 17.79 -16.07
N GLN A 171 30.19 18.70 -15.45
CA GLN A 171 29.17 19.51 -16.10
C GLN A 171 29.69 20.96 -16.25
N PRO A 172 29.83 21.49 -17.46
CA PRO A 172 30.24 22.86 -17.65
C PRO A 172 29.14 23.84 -17.23
N ILE A 173 29.54 24.90 -16.53
CA ILE A 173 28.68 26.02 -16.17
C ILE A 173 29.09 27.21 -17.00
N PHE A 174 28.17 27.73 -17.79
CA PHE A 174 28.41 28.81 -18.73
C PHE A 174 28.06 30.18 -18.12
N ASP A 175 28.86 31.17 -18.42
CA ASP A 175 28.46 32.57 -18.21
C ASP A 175 27.34 32.93 -19.16
N VAL A 176 26.22 33.44 -18.61
CA VAL A 176 24.98 33.73 -19.37
C VAL A 176 25.18 34.84 -20.42
N LYS A 177 26.11 35.77 -20.19
CA LYS A 177 26.36 36.91 -21.10
C LYS A 177 27.33 36.57 -22.22
N THR A 178 28.39 35.82 -21.88
CA THR A 178 29.50 35.54 -22.83
C THR A 178 29.35 34.15 -23.46
N LEU A 179 28.49 33.29 -22.96
CA LEU A 179 28.33 31.89 -23.36
C LEU A 179 29.63 31.06 -23.28
N LYS A 180 30.62 31.54 -22.53
CA LYS A 180 31.84 30.81 -22.26
C LYS A 180 31.76 30.01 -21.00
N VAL A 181 32.44 28.86 -20.96
CA VAL A 181 32.55 28.04 -19.76
C VAL A 181 33.29 28.85 -18.69
N GLN A 182 32.63 29.06 -17.54
CA GLN A 182 33.17 29.80 -16.41
C GLN A 182 33.78 28.86 -15.36
N LYS A 183 33.15 27.73 -15.15
CA LYS A 183 33.55 26.70 -14.18
C LYS A 183 32.93 25.36 -14.53
N TYR A 184 33.32 24.33 -13.80
CA TYR A 184 32.77 22.99 -13.93
C TYR A 184 32.20 22.54 -12.58
N GLU A 185 31.05 21.84 -12.62
CA GLU A 185 30.56 21.09 -11.49
C GLU A 185 31.02 19.63 -11.65
N CYS A 186 31.58 19.07 -10.57
CA CYS A 186 31.95 17.66 -10.53
C CYS A 186 30.85 16.86 -9.89
N LEU A 187 30.27 15.90 -10.63
CA LEU A 187 29.13 15.09 -10.23
C LEU A 187 29.57 13.63 -10.13
N MET A 188 29.33 13.01 -8.97
CA MET A 188 29.57 11.59 -8.80
C MET A 188 28.47 10.76 -9.50
N ARG A 189 28.90 9.71 -10.20
CA ARG A 189 28.00 8.69 -10.78
C ARG A 189 28.42 7.32 -10.29
N LEU A 190 27.40 6.50 -10.02
CA LEU A 190 27.54 5.10 -9.61
C LEU A 190 27.29 4.21 -10.83
N LYS A 191 28.23 3.33 -11.13
CA LYS A 191 28.09 2.38 -12.24
C LYS A 191 27.34 1.15 -11.76
N ASP A 192 26.15 0.96 -12.27
CA ASP A 192 25.40 -0.28 -12.09
C ASP A 192 25.84 -1.30 -13.15
N THR A 193 26.63 -2.27 -12.72
CA THR A 193 27.16 -3.31 -13.61
C THR A 193 26.12 -4.32 -14.05
N LYS A 194 25.03 -4.48 -13.28
CA LYS A 194 23.92 -5.39 -13.63
C LYS A 194 23.05 -4.80 -14.73
N GLU A 195 22.71 -3.52 -14.63
CA GLU A 195 21.89 -2.82 -15.63
C GLU A 195 22.74 -2.17 -16.74
N ASN A 196 24.05 -2.16 -16.60
CA ASN A 196 25.00 -1.46 -17.46
C ASN A 196 24.63 0.03 -17.64
N LYS A 197 24.33 0.70 -16.54
CA LYS A 197 23.89 2.10 -16.51
C LYS A 197 24.64 2.91 -15.46
N MET A 198 24.75 4.21 -15.72
CA MET A 198 25.23 5.18 -14.74
C MET A 198 24.06 5.75 -13.95
N LYS A 199 24.13 5.66 -12.63
CA LYS A 199 23.11 6.17 -11.70
C LYS A 199 23.63 7.41 -10.95
N SER A 200 22.74 8.36 -10.69
CA SER A 200 23.04 9.47 -9.78
C SER A 200 23.23 8.95 -8.36
N VAL A 201 24.18 9.53 -7.60
CA VAL A 201 24.38 9.20 -6.19
C VAL A 201 23.24 9.70 -5.31
N PHE A 202 22.52 10.71 -5.76
CA PHE A 202 21.56 11.47 -4.93
C PHE A 202 20.51 10.61 -4.24
N PRO A 203 19.82 9.66 -4.91
CA PRO A 203 18.82 8.79 -4.27
C PRO A 203 19.42 7.92 -3.15
N TYR A 204 20.71 7.58 -3.24
CA TYR A 204 21.38 6.64 -2.34
C TYR A 204 22.07 7.29 -1.14
N LEU A 205 22.15 8.64 -1.08
CA LEU A 205 22.88 9.35 -0.01
C LEU A 205 22.39 9.04 1.39
N GLN A 206 21.07 8.85 1.56
CA GLN A 206 20.52 8.55 2.87
C GLN A 206 20.86 7.13 3.34
N THR A 207 20.84 6.18 2.41
CA THR A 207 21.22 4.79 2.69
C THR A 207 22.73 4.68 2.91
N ALA A 208 23.55 5.38 2.11
CA ALA A 208 25.02 5.41 2.27
C ALA A 208 25.47 5.94 3.65
N LYS A 209 24.69 6.83 4.28
CA LYS A 209 25.00 7.33 5.64
C LYS A 209 24.74 6.31 6.74
N LYS A 210 24.02 5.23 6.46
CA LYS A 210 23.64 4.21 7.44
C LYS A 210 24.54 2.97 7.43
N ILE A 211 25.40 2.86 6.44
CA ILE A 211 26.35 1.75 6.23
C ILE A 211 27.80 2.23 6.38
#